data_94826c5eaa96dcbc63aec21b267bf041
#
_entry.id   94826c5eaa96dcbc63aec21b267bf041
#
_cell.length_a   1.000
_cell.length_b   1.000
_cell.length_c   1.000
_cell.angle_alpha   90.00
_cell.angle_beta   90.00
_cell.angle_gamma   90.00
#
_symmetry.space_group_name_H-M   'P 1'
#
loop_
_entity.id
_entity.type
_entity.pdbx_description
1 polymer ?
#
loop_
_entity_poly.entity_id
_entity_poly.type
_entity_poly.pdbx_seq_one_letter_code
_entity_poly.pdbx_strand_id
1 'polypeptide(L)'
;MHEHDVIVVGAGGAGLRAAIAAHEEGADVALVSKLHPVRSHTGAAEGGINAALHEEDSWELHAYDTVKGSDYLGDAPAIETFAQTAPDEVIQLEHWGMPFSREEDGRVSQRPFGGQIGRAHV
;
A
#
# COMPACT_ATOMS: atom_id res chain seq x y z
N MET A 1 -28.58 12.52 -15.39
CA MET A 1 -27.27 13.07 -14.95
C MET A 1 -27.01 12.44 -13.58
N HIS A 2 -25.82 11.93 -13.33
CA HIS A 2 -25.44 11.43 -12.00
C HIS A 2 -24.63 12.53 -11.32
N GLU A 3 -24.94 12.81 -10.07
CA GLU A 3 -24.25 13.83 -9.27
C GLU A 3 -23.63 13.12 -8.05
N HIS A 4 -22.37 13.41 -7.77
CA HIS A 4 -21.63 12.88 -6.64
C HIS A 4 -20.73 13.96 -6.07
N ASP A 5 -20.46 13.89 -4.77
CA ASP A 5 -19.57 14.83 -4.09
C ASP A 5 -18.10 14.63 -4.53
N VAL A 6 -17.71 13.37 -4.74
CA VAL A 6 -16.35 12.99 -5.12
C VAL A 6 -16.38 11.98 -6.25
N ILE A 7 -15.56 12.22 -7.27
CA ILE A 7 -15.32 11.25 -8.34
C ILE A 7 -13.87 10.79 -8.29
N VAL A 8 -13.67 9.49 -8.07
CA VAL A 8 -12.36 8.86 -8.12
C VAL A 8 -12.18 8.17 -9.47
N VAL A 9 -11.13 8.51 -10.20
CA VAL A 9 -10.83 7.92 -11.52
C VAL A 9 -9.70 6.93 -11.39
N GLY A 10 -10.02 5.66 -11.54
CA GLY A 10 -9.12 4.53 -11.41
C GLY A 10 -9.42 3.68 -10.18
N ALA A 11 -9.58 2.36 -10.37
CA ALA A 11 -9.92 1.38 -9.33
C ALA A 11 -8.76 0.42 -9.02
N GLY A 12 -7.53 0.89 -9.04
CA GLY A 12 -6.38 0.23 -8.43
C GLY A 12 -6.36 0.50 -6.92
N GLY A 13 -5.34 0.03 -6.20
CA GLY A 13 -5.23 0.18 -4.75
C GLY A 13 -5.39 1.62 -4.27
N ALA A 14 -4.71 2.56 -4.90
CA ALA A 14 -4.80 3.98 -4.54
C ALA A 14 -6.21 4.54 -4.71
N GLY A 15 -6.88 4.23 -5.83
CA GLY A 15 -8.25 4.72 -6.07
C GLY A 15 -9.26 4.09 -5.13
N LEU A 16 -9.15 2.80 -4.85
CA LEU A 16 -10.01 2.12 -3.87
C LEU A 16 -9.82 2.72 -2.47
N ARG A 17 -8.58 2.95 -2.04
CA ARG A 17 -8.29 3.57 -0.74
C ARG A 17 -8.84 4.99 -0.64
N ALA A 18 -8.68 5.80 -1.70
CA ALA A 18 -9.22 7.15 -1.76
C ALA A 18 -10.77 7.16 -1.71
N ALA A 19 -11.41 6.23 -2.42
CA ALA A 19 -12.86 6.12 -2.41
C ALA A 19 -13.40 5.72 -1.03
N ILE A 20 -12.73 4.77 -0.35
CA ILE A 20 -13.07 4.36 1.02
C ILE A 20 -12.94 5.56 1.98
N ALA A 21 -11.80 6.26 1.96
CA ALA A 21 -11.57 7.40 2.83
C ALA A 21 -12.60 8.51 2.61
N ALA A 22 -12.91 8.86 1.38
CA ALA A 22 -13.92 9.87 1.09
C ALA A 22 -15.32 9.45 1.57
N HIS A 23 -15.66 8.16 1.43
CA HIS A 23 -16.92 7.63 1.93
C HIS A 23 -17.01 7.65 3.46
N GLU A 24 -15.92 7.29 4.14
CA GLU A 24 -15.84 7.35 5.62
C GLU A 24 -16.04 8.76 6.17
N GLU A 25 -15.64 9.80 5.41
CA GLU A 25 -15.90 11.21 5.71
C GLU A 25 -17.33 11.65 5.34
N GLY A 26 -18.17 10.73 4.88
CA GLY A 26 -19.59 10.98 4.60
C GLY A 26 -19.90 11.49 3.19
N ALA A 27 -18.93 11.50 2.28
CA ALA A 27 -19.15 11.93 0.90
C ALA A 27 -19.90 10.86 0.08
N ASP A 28 -20.75 11.30 -0.85
CA ASP A 28 -21.28 10.45 -1.92
C ASP A 28 -20.20 10.29 -3.00
N VAL A 29 -19.70 9.05 -3.17
CA VAL A 29 -18.52 8.78 -3.99
C VAL A 29 -18.86 7.95 -5.21
N ALA A 30 -18.43 8.41 -6.38
CA ALA A 30 -18.39 7.61 -7.60
C ALA A 30 -16.96 7.15 -7.91
N LEU A 31 -16.78 5.84 -8.09
CA LEU A 31 -15.53 5.27 -8.57
C LEU A 31 -15.68 4.87 -10.04
N VAL A 32 -14.90 5.48 -10.91
CA VAL A 32 -14.90 5.24 -12.36
C VAL A 32 -13.63 4.51 -12.77
N SER A 33 -13.77 3.39 -13.45
CA SER A 33 -12.64 2.59 -13.89
C SER A 33 -12.83 2.05 -15.31
N LYS A 34 -11.72 1.95 -16.04
CA LYS A 34 -11.70 1.30 -17.36
C LYS A 34 -11.94 -0.20 -17.28
N LEU A 35 -11.44 -0.84 -16.21
CA LEU A 35 -11.52 -2.27 -15.98
C LEU A 35 -12.11 -2.55 -14.60
N HIS A 36 -12.62 -3.77 -14.42
CA HIS A 36 -13.01 -4.24 -13.09
C HIS A 36 -11.83 -4.16 -12.10
N PRO A 37 -12.04 -3.72 -10.83
CA PRO A 37 -10.96 -3.50 -9.86
C PRO A 37 -9.97 -4.67 -9.71
N VAL A 38 -10.45 -5.92 -9.72
CA VAL A 38 -9.59 -7.12 -9.64
C VAL A 38 -8.68 -7.32 -10.86
N ARG A 39 -8.87 -6.55 -11.93
CA ARG A 39 -8.01 -6.55 -13.12
C ARG A 39 -6.98 -5.41 -13.11
N SER A 40 -6.90 -4.66 -12.01
CA SER A 40 -5.87 -3.65 -11.82
C SER A 40 -4.49 -4.27 -11.65
N HIS A 41 -3.44 -3.47 -11.83
CA HIS A 41 -2.07 -3.90 -11.52
C HIS A 41 -1.90 -4.25 -10.03
N THR A 42 -2.62 -3.57 -9.13
CA THR A 42 -2.66 -3.91 -7.71
C THR A 42 -3.23 -5.31 -7.49
N GLY A 43 -4.35 -5.64 -8.16
CA GLY A 43 -4.95 -6.99 -8.08
C GLY A 43 -4.10 -8.09 -8.73
N ALA A 44 -3.21 -7.73 -9.67
CA ALA A 44 -2.29 -8.66 -10.34
C ALA A 44 -0.91 -8.77 -9.64
N ALA A 45 -0.68 -7.99 -8.59
CA ALA A 45 0.59 -8.02 -7.87
C ALA A 45 0.75 -9.31 -7.06
N GLU A 46 1.89 -9.97 -7.18
CA GLU A 46 2.21 -11.24 -6.50
C GLU A 46 3.43 -11.12 -5.58
N GLY A 47 4.03 -9.93 -5.49
CA GLY A 47 5.32 -9.73 -4.84
C GLY A 47 5.26 -9.38 -3.35
N GLY A 48 4.09 -9.23 -2.77
CA GLY A 48 3.93 -8.74 -1.40
C GLY A 48 4.01 -7.21 -1.31
N ILE A 49 4.03 -6.70 -0.10
CA ILE A 49 4.04 -5.27 0.22
C ILE A 49 5.31 -4.94 1.02
N ASN A 50 6.02 -3.87 0.65
CA ASN A 50 7.16 -3.38 1.41
C ASN A 50 6.68 -2.54 2.58
N ALA A 51 7.07 -2.91 3.80
CA ALA A 51 6.86 -2.13 5.00
C ALA A 51 7.86 -2.54 6.08
N ALA A 52 8.35 -1.60 6.86
CA ALA A 52 9.25 -1.85 7.97
C ALA A 52 8.45 -2.25 9.22
N LEU A 53 8.16 -3.54 9.39
CA LEU A 53 7.39 -4.08 10.52
C LEU A 53 8.26 -4.74 11.59
N HIS A 54 9.49 -5.13 11.25
CA HIS A 54 10.44 -5.76 12.18
C HIS A 54 11.21 -4.73 12.99
N GLU A 55 11.58 -5.09 14.23
CA GLU A 55 12.38 -4.24 15.12
C GLU A 55 13.79 -3.92 14.59
N GLU A 56 14.32 -4.79 13.72
CA GLU A 56 15.63 -4.60 13.08
C GLU A 56 15.57 -3.76 11.79
N ASP A 57 14.37 -3.38 11.35
CA ASP A 57 14.11 -2.56 10.17
C ASP A 57 13.58 -1.18 10.59
N SER A 58 13.63 -0.21 9.69
CA SER A 58 13.07 1.11 9.94
C SER A 58 12.55 1.76 8.67
N TRP A 59 11.63 2.69 8.83
CA TRP A 59 11.12 3.44 7.69
C TRP A 59 12.23 4.25 6.99
N GLU A 60 13.27 4.68 7.70
CA GLU A 60 14.42 5.38 7.13
C GLU A 60 15.22 4.47 6.19
N LEU A 61 15.44 3.22 6.59
CA LEU A 61 16.08 2.22 5.71
C LEU A 61 15.21 1.93 4.50
N HIS A 62 13.90 1.77 4.69
CA HIS A 62 12.95 1.59 3.60
C HIS A 62 12.97 2.77 2.63
N ALA A 63 12.94 4.01 3.14
CA ALA A 63 13.05 5.23 2.33
C ALA A 63 14.37 5.29 1.57
N TYR A 64 15.49 5.02 2.25
CA TYR A 64 16.82 5.00 1.62
C TYR A 64 16.90 3.99 0.48
N ASP A 65 16.45 2.76 0.70
CA ASP A 65 16.46 1.71 -0.32
C ASP A 65 15.57 2.07 -1.51
N THR A 66 14.44 2.73 -1.25
CA THR A 66 13.53 3.20 -2.31
C THR A 66 14.15 4.34 -3.13
N VAL A 67 14.78 5.31 -2.48
CA VAL A 67 15.52 6.39 -3.18
C VAL A 67 16.65 5.82 -4.02
N LYS A 68 17.44 4.90 -3.45
CA LYS A 68 18.52 4.22 -4.16
C LYS A 68 18.00 3.37 -5.33
N GLY A 69 16.93 2.62 -5.11
CA GLY A 69 16.30 1.78 -6.14
C GLY A 69 15.66 2.56 -7.29
N SER A 70 15.35 3.84 -7.06
CA SER A 70 14.89 4.77 -8.10
C SER A 70 16.03 5.51 -8.81
N ASP A 71 17.28 5.04 -8.68
CA ASP A 71 18.48 5.73 -9.19
C ASP A 71 18.59 7.21 -8.74
N TYR A 72 18.08 7.51 -7.54
CA TYR A 72 18.02 8.87 -6.96
C TYR A 72 17.17 9.87 -7.78
N LEU A 73 16.27 9.37 -8.62
CA LEU A 73 15.35 10.20 -9.42
C LEU A 73 13.97 10.35 -8.78
N GLY A 74 13.70 9.61 -7.71
CA GLY A 74 12.42 9.66 -6.98
C GLY A 74 12.23 10.95 -6.21
N ASP A 75 10.95 11.31 -5.96
CA ASP A 75 10.58 12.42 -5.09
C ASP A 75 10.82 12.01 -3.62
N ALA A 76 11.91 12.48 -3.02
CA ALA A 76 12.32 12.07 -1.69
C ALA A 76 11.26 12.37 -0.60
N PRO A 77 10.60 13.54 -0.53
CA PRO A 77 9.52 13.79 0.40
C PRO A 77 8.33 12.81 0.27
N ALA A 78 7.96 12.46 -0.96
CA ALA A 78 6.89 11.49 -1.20
C ALA A 78 7.31 10.08 -0.76
N ILE A 79 8.57 9.70 -0.99
CA ILE A 79 9.14 8.42 -0.56
C ILE A 79 9.19 8.32 0.96
N GLU A 80 9.60 9.39 1.66
CA GLU A 80 9.60 9.43 3.12
C GLU A 80 8.19 9.25 3.69
N THR A 81 7.22 10.00 3.19
CA THR A 81 5.81 9.88 3.60
C THR A 81 5.30 8.46 3.37
N PHE A 82 5.58 7.89 2.21
CA PHE A 82 5.21 6.51 1.87
C PHE A 82 5.83 5.51 2.84
N ALA A 83 7.14 5.59 3.10
CA ALA A 83 7.84 4.66 3.96
C ALA A 83 7.37 4.73 5.42
N GLN A 84 7.06 5.94 5.92
CA GLN A 84 6.54 6.17 7.26
C GLN A 84 5.13 5.58 7.44
N THR A 85 4.28 5.70 6.43
CA THR A 85 2.87 5.25 6.53
C THR A 85 2.67 3.78 6.18
N ALA A 86 3.60 3.15 5.45
CA ALA A 86 3.47 1.78 4.99
C ALA A 86 3.18 0.74 6.10
N PRO A 87 3.79 0.80 7.29
CA PRO A 87 3.47 -0.13 8.38
C PRO A 87 2.00 -0.07 8.81
N ASP A 88 1.47 1.13 9.00
CA ASP A 88 0.07 1.32 9.42
C ASP A 88 -0.91 0.85 8.35
N GLU A 89 -0.59 1.08 7.08
CA GLU A 89 -1.43 0.62 5.97
C GLU A 89 -1.42 -0.92 5.83
N VAL A 90 -0.32 -1.60 6.13
CA VAL A 90 -0.28 -3.07 6.19
C VAL A 90 -1.20 -3.60 7.30
N ILE A 91 -1.16 -3.00 8.49
CA ILE A 91 -2.04 -3.34 9.60
C ILE A 91 -3.51 -3.08 9.22
N GLN A 92 -3.79 -1.95 8.56
CA GLN A 92 -5.13 -1.63 8.09
C GLN A 92 -5.66 -2.65 7.07
N LEU A 93 -4.81 -3.08 6.12
CA LEU A 93 -5.16 -4.13 5.16
C LEU A 93 -5.49 -5.45 5.87
N GLU A 94 -4.74 -5.80 6.91
CA GLU A 94 -5.02 -6.95 7.74
C GLU A 94 -6.40 -6.85 8.42
N HIS A 95 -6.73 -5.70 8.99
CA HIS A 95 -8.04 -5.44 9.60
C HIS A 95 -9.18 -5.55 8.56
N TRP A 96 -8.92 -5.27 7.30
CA TRP A 96 -9.87 -5.49 6.20
C TRP A 96 -9.91 -6.93 5.71
N GLY A 97 -9.13 -7.84 6.30
CA GLY A 97 -9.16 -9.27 6.04
C GLY A 97 -8.13 -9.78 5.05
N MET A 98 -7.07 -9.00 4.76
CA MET A 98 -5.96 -9.51 3.95
C MET A 98 -5.20 -10.61 4.69
N PRO A 99 -5.10 -11.84 4.13
CA PRO A 99 -4.53 -12.99 4.81
C PRO A 99 -3.00 -13.01 4.67
N PHE A 100 -2.29 -12.16 5.40
CA PHE A 100 -0.83 -12.20 5.44
C PHE A 100 -0.31 -13.51 6.03
N SER A 101 0.78 -14.02 5.47
CA SER A 101 1.55 -15.13 6.06
C SER A 101 2.08 -14.75 7.44
N ARG A 102 2.16 -15.73 8.34
CA ARG A 102 2.56 -15.50 9.73
C ARG A 102 3.79 -16.32 10.11
N GLU A 103 4.60 -15.73 10.98
CA GLU A 103 5.64 -16.43 11.72
C GLU A 103 5.01 -17.26 12.87
N GLU A 104 5.80 -18.15 13.48
CA GLU A 104 5.34 -19.00 14.60
C GLU A 104 4.86 -18.20 15.81
N ASP A 105 5.38 -16.99 16.00
CA ASP A 105 4.99 -16.07 17.07
C ASP A 105 3.76 -15.21 16.73
N GLY A 106 3.17 -15.41 15.54
CA GLY A 106 1.97 -14.72 15.07
C GLY A 106 2.21 -13.38 14.38
N ARG A 107 3.45 -12.91 14.28
CA ARG A 107 3.78 -11.70 13.52
C ARG A 107 3.62 -11.93 12.02
N VAL A 108 3.36 -10.85 11.27
CA VAL A 108 3.34 -10.90 9.80
C VAL A 108 4.71 -11.33 9.31
N SER A 109 4.74 -12.38 8.49
CA SER A 109 5.99 -12.90 7.94
C SER A 109 6.61 -11.90 6.97
N GLN A 110 7.90 -11.68 7.10
CA GLN A 110 8.67 -10.78 6.25
C GLN A 110 9.88 -11.49 5.66
N ARG A 111 10.26 -11.11 4.45
CA ARG A 111 11.49 -11.59 3.82
C ARG A 111 12.20 -10.47 3.08
N PRO A 112 13.54 -10.49 2.99
CA PRO A 112 14.28 -9.59 2.11
C PRO A 112 13.90 -9.84 0.64
N PHE A 113 13.62 -8.78 -0.10
CA PHE A 113 13.35 -8.89 -1.53
C PHE A 113 13.73 -7.60 -2.27
N GLY A 114 14.36 -7.75 -3.45
CA GLY A 114 14.69 -6.62 -4.31
C GLY A 114 15.68 -5.61 -3.72
N GLY A 115 16.55 -6.04 -2.80
CA GLY A 115 17.52 -5.18 -2.12
C GLY A 115 16.96 -4.41 -0.94
N GLN A 116 15.70 -4.63 -0.56
CA GLN A 116 15.06 -4.06 0.63
C GLN A 116 14.96 -5.08 1.76
N ILE A 117 15.03 -4.64 3.00
CA ILE A 117 15.19 -5.51 4.16
C ILE A 117 13.89 -6.21 4.55
N GLY A 118 12.72 -5.62 4.34
CA GLY A 118 11.47 -6.25 4.78
C GLY A 118 10.32 -6.15 3.79
N ARG A 119 9.66 -7.28 3.50
CA ARG A 119 8.37 -7.33 2.81
C ARG A 119 7.38 -8.17 3.59
N ALA A 120 6.20 -7.62 3.86
CA ALA A 120 5.07 -8.40 4.32
C ALA A 120 4.61 -9.34 3.20
N HIS A 121 4.40 -10.60 3.52
CA HIS A 121 3.98 -11.64 2.59
C HIS A 121 2.48 -11.91 2.71
N VAL A 122 1.85 -12.00 1.56
CA VAL A 122 0.49 -12.55 1.41
C VAL A 122 0.59 -13.99 0.94
#